data_21a1a7dfbfc9d9b583fec1e6c563f6da
#
_entry.id   21a1a7dfbfc9d9b583fec1e6c563f6da
#
_cell.length_a   1.000
_cell.length_b   1.000
_cell.length_c   1.000
_cell.angle_alpha   90.00
_cell.angle_beta   90.00
_cell.angle_gamma   90.00
#
_symmetry.space_group_name_H-M   'P 1'
#
loop_
_entity.id
_entity.type
_entity.pdbx_description
1 polymer ?
#
loop_
_entity_poly.entity_id
_entity_poly.type
_entity_poly.pdbx_seq_one_letter_code
_entity_poly.pdbx_strand_id
1 'polypeptide(L)'
;FELLRQHKNVLMIDTDLEAPGLSTFFFPADDEGLINKGTVDYLQLKNMDKNAVIDMTEYIIPLISPSYIDSDMGKLYLVSGGQLNDEFLLKLARIDTQELNGEKLKALFIQLLKDCCSALESDGGIDYILIDSRAGFHDMAGIVTAQLPHGVVLFGKDSFQSWFGIQQAVRTIATSQTDKPFAIIVDSGCGFNGLVSEEEKDNFRAKSYEIFCTNYYDNDIQPGLNAHGEAHDPIFIRYSATLAGDIPLYDGKKVVELKKQLSDWSYKELTYRIMEQFGENPMGGSELNE
;
A
#
# COMPACT_ATOMS: atom_id res chain seq x y z
N PHE A 1 -4.73 -8.94 -4.64
CA PHE A 1 -5.27 -10.22 -5.16
C PHE A 1 -5.12 -11.35 -4.16
N GLU A 2 -3.92 -11.57 -3.60
CA GLU A 2 -3.72 -12.69 -2.67
C GLU A 2 -4.57 -12.56 -1.39
N LEU A 3 -4.76 -11.36 -0.84
CA LEU A 3 -5.70 -11.13 0.26
C LEU A 3 -7.15 -11.51 -0.13
N LEU A 4 -7.58 -11.16 -1.35
CA LEU A 4 -8.91 -11.54 -1.84
C LEU A 4 -9.07 -13.05 -1.94
N ARG A 5 -8.02 -13.79 -2.38
CA ARG A 5 -8.01 -15.26 -2.40
C ARG A 5 -8.07 -15.86 -1.00
N GLN A 6 -7.62 -15.14 0.02
CA GLN A 6 -7.78 -15.48 1.43
C GLN A 6 -9.16 -15.07 1.97
N HIS A 7 -10.12 -14.78 1.09
CA HIS A 7 -11.50 -14.32 1.39
C HIS A 7 -11.55 -13.05 2.25
N LYS A 8 -10.53 -12.18 2.15
CA LYS A 8 -10.49 -10.90 2.86
C LYS A 8 -11.10 -9.78 2.03
N ASN A 9 -11.94 -8.97 2.66
CA ASN A 9 -12.46 -7.75 2.06
C ASN A 9 -11.40 -6.65 2.17
N VAL A 10 -11.05 -6.05 1.05
CA VAL A 10 -9.94 -5.09 0.95
C VAL A 10 -10.44 -3.75 0.44
N LEU A 11 -10.07 -2.68 1.14
CA LEU A 11 -10.21 -1.31 0.68
C LEU A 11 -8.82 -0.77 0.30
N MET A 12 -8.67 -0.26 -0.90
CA MET A 12 -7.48 0.50 -1.32
C MET A 12 -7.78 1.99 -1.29
N ILE A 13 -6.85 2.79 -0.76
CA ILE A 13 -6.96 4.25 -0.72
C ILE A 13 -5.73 4.85 -1.36
N ASP A 14 -5.93 5.63 -2.41
CA ASP A 14 -4.86 6.39 -3.08
C ASP A 14 -4.63 7.71 -2.32
N THR A 15 -3.46 7.85 -1.74
CA THR A 15 -3.01 9.05 -1.04
C THR A 15 -1.80 9.71 -1.71
N ASP A 16 -1.33 9.17 -2.84
CA ASP A 16 -0.35 9.86 -3.69
C ASP A 16 -1.03 10.95 -4.53
N LEU A 17 -1.41 12.04 -3.87
CA LEU A 17 -2.18 13.10 -4.51
C LEU A 17 -1.37 13.93 -5.52
N GLU A 18 -0.05 13.78 -5.57
CA GLU A 18 0.77 14.48 -6.57
C GLU A 18 0.88 13.69 -7.88
N ALA A 19 0.78 12.37 -7.81
CA ALA A 19 0.80 11.48 -8.96
C ALA A 19 -0.19 10.30 -8.77
N PRO A 20 -1.49 10.59 -8.54
CA PRO A 20 -2.45 9.54 -8.27
C PRO A 20 -2.56 8.60 -9.47
N GLY A 21 -2.37 7.32 -9.23
CA GLY A 21 -2.29 6.33 -10.31
C GLY A 21 -3.06 5.05 -10.05
N LEU A 22 -3.51 4.82 -8.82
CA LEU A 22 -4.11 3.54 -8.43
C LEU A 22 -5.39 3.22 -9.24
N SER A 23 -6.18 4.24 -9.59
CA SER A 23 -7.38 4.08 -10.41
C SER A 23 -7.08 3.63 -11.84
N THR A 24 -5.92 3.97 -12.40
CA THR A 24 -5.55 3.64 -13.79
C THR A 24 -5.37 2.14 -14.02
N PHE A 25 -5.19 1.36 -12.97
CA PHE A 25 -5.17 -0.10 -13.06
C PHE A 25 -6.55 -0.68 -13.37
N PHE A 26 -7.62 -0.01 -12.93
CA PHE A 26 -8.99 -0.53 -12.98
C PHE A 26 -9.85 0.12 -14.04
N PHE A 27 -9.51 1.33 -14.45
CA PHE A 27 -10.31 2.15 -15.39
C PHE A 27 -9.43 2.74 -16.48
N PRO A 28 -9.90 2.76 -17.74
CA PRO A 28 -9.22 3.50 -18.79
C PRO A 28 -9.23 5.01 -18.48
N ALA A 29 -8.17 5.69 -18.93
CA ALA A 29 -7.97 7.12 -18.63
C ALA A 29 -9.07 8.04 -19.18
N ASP A 30 -9.83 7.58 -20.19
CA ASP A 30 -10.94 8.29 -20.81
C ASP A 30 -12.31 7.98 -20.17
N ASP A 31 -12.35 7.07 -19.19
CA ASP A 31 -13.59 6.72 -18.47
C ASP A 31 -13.75 7.58 -17.19
N GLU A 32 -13.83 8.90 -17.41
CA GLU A 32 -13.94 9.89 -16.33
C GLU A 32 -15.24 9.75 -15.50
N GLY A 33 -16.26 9.06 -16.03
CA GLY A 33 -17.57 8.95 -15.41
C GLY A 33 -17.63 8.03 -14.19
N LEU A 34 -16.62 7.20 -13.95
CA LEU A 34 -16.59 6.24 -12.85
C LEU A 34 -15.98 6.81 -11.57
N ILE A 35 -15.16 7.85 -11.69
CA ILE A 35 -14.49 8.49 -10.54
C ILE A 35 -15.16 9.85 -10.31
N ASN A 36 -16.09 9.89 -9.35
CA ASN A 36 -16.77 11.15 -9.02
C ASN A 36 -15.97 11.97 -8.02
N LYS A 37 -15.55 11.36 -6.91
CA LYS A 37 -14.81 11.97 -5.81
C LYS A 37 -13.73 11.01 -5.29
N GLY A 38 -12.72 11.58 -4.66
CA GLY A 38 -11.65 10.79 -4.06
C GLY A 38 -11.04 11.44 -2.82
N THR A 39 -9.85 11.01 -2.46
CA THR A 39 -9.15 11.45 -1.25
C THR A 39 -8.98 12.98 -1.20
N VAL A 40 -8.64 13.63 -2.32
CA VAL A 40 -8.48 15.08 -2.37
C VAL A 40 -9.78 15.82 -2.06
N ASP A 41 -10.91 15.33 -2.58
CA ASP A 41 -12.24 15.92 -2.37
C ASP A 41 -12.68 15.79 -0.91
N TYR A 42 -12.43 14.60 -0.32
CA TYR A 42 -12.75 14.34 1.08
C TYR A 42 -11.97 15.27 2.01
N LEU A 43 -10.64 15.32 1.84
CA LEU A 43 -9.77 16.15 2.65
C LEU A 43 -10.14 17.64 2.55
N GLN A 44 -10.41 18.13 1.34
CA GLN A 44 -10.84 19.51 1.12
C GLN A 44 -12.16 19.82 1.84
N LEU A 45 -13.19 18.97 1.64
CA LEU A 45 -14.51 19.20 2.24
C LEU A 45 -14.45 19.20 3.76
N LYS A 46 -13.81 18.21 4.37
CA LYS A 46 -13.66 18.13 5.84
C LYS A 46 -12.74 19.19 6.41
N ASN A 47 -11.79 19.71 5.63
CA ASN A 47 -10.97 20.85 6.04
C ASN A 47 -11.80 22.13 6.11
N MET A 48 -12.75 22.33 5.19
CA MET A 48 -13.65 23.49 5.17
C MET A 48 -14.75 23.39 6.23
N ASP A 49 -15.33 22.22 6.39
CA ASP A 49 -16.38 21.95 7.40
C ASP A 49 -16.18 20.56 8.03
N LYS A 50 -15.67 20.54 9.24
CA LYS A 50 -15.44 19.30 10.01
C LYS A 50 -16.72 18.48 10.25
N ASN A 51 -17.87 19.15 10.28
CA ASN A 51 -19.17 18.52 10.55
C ASN A 51 -19.93 18.17 9.26
N ALA A 52 -19.32 18.40 8.08
CA ALA A 52 -19.93 18.03 6.82
C ALA A 52 -20.33 16.55 6.82
N VAL A 53 -21.57 16.26 6.53
CA VAL A 53 -22.06 14.89 6.32
C VAL A 53 -21.67 14.49 4.89
N ILE A 54 -20.95 13.39 4.78
CA ILE A 54 -20.43 12.88 3.50
C ILE A 54 -21.16 11.59 3.17
N ASP A 55 -21.70 11.54 1.96
CA ASP A 55 -22.18 10.30 1.37
C ASP A 55 -20.96 9.53 0.80
N MET A 56 -20.52 8.52 1.50
CA MET A 56 -19.35 7.73 1.12
C MET A 56 -19.57 6.90 -0.15
N THR A 57 -20.81 6.73 -0.61
CA THR A 57 -21.09 6.04 -1.89
C THR A 57 -20.58 6.81 -3.11
N GLU A 58 -20.33 8.11 -2.98
CA GLU A 58 -19.71 8.93 -4.03
C GLU A 58 -18.16 8.79 -4.07
N TYR A 59 -17.56 8.24 -3.02
CA TYR A 59 -16.09 8.12 -2.85
C TYR A 59 -15.59 6.69 -2.99
N ILE A 60 -16.39 5.72 -2.55
CA ILE A 60 -16.01 4.30 -2.54
C ILE A 60 -16.51 3.64 -3.82
N ILE A 61 -15.58 3.14 -4.61
CA ILE A 61 -15.85 2.47 -5.87
C ILE A 61 -15.72 0.96 -5.63
N PRO A 62 -16.81 0.16 -5.72
CA PRO A 62 -16.72 -1.27 -5.68
C PRO A 62 -16.09 -1.79 -6.98
N LEU A 63 -15.01 -2.56 -6.87
CA LEU A 63 -14.30 -3.12 -8.00
C LEU A 63 -14.83 -4.53 -8.28
N ILE A 64 -15.92 -4.60 -9.04
CA ILE A 64 -16.69 -5.83 -9.32
C ILE A 64 -16.45 -6.27 -10.77
N SER A 65 -15.25 -6.72 -11.11
CA SER A 65 -15.03 -7.24 -12.46
C SER A 65 -14.73 -8.73 -12.45
N PRO A 66 -15.54 -9.55 -13.14
CA PRO A 66 -15.24 -10.98 -13.27
C PRO A 66 -13.91 -11.26 -13.96
N SER A 67 -13.33 -10.26 -14.60
CA SER A 67 -12.03 -10.40 -15.27
C SER A 67 -10.89 -10.60 -14.28
N TYR A 68 -10.95 -10.01 -13.08
CA TYR A 68 -9.87 -10.09 -12.09
C TYR A 68 -10.31 -10.55 -10.69
N ILE A 69 -11.60 -10.60 -10.39
CA ILE A 69 -12.15 -11.11 -9.13
C ILE A 69 -13.04 -12.33 -9.43
N ASP A 70 -12.71 -13.46 -8.85
CA ASP A 70 -13.53 -14.67 -8.94
C ASP A 70 -14.64 -14.61 -7.86
N SER A 71 -15.76 -15.27 -8.09
CA SER A 71 -16.97 -15.15 -7.24
C SER A 71 -16.82 -15.67 -5.80
N ASP A 72 -15.79 -16.44 -5.55
CA ASP A 72 -15.44 -17.00 -4.23
C ASP A 72 -14.40 -16.19 -3.47
N MET A 73 -13.88 -15.12 -4.08
CA MET A 73 -12.92 -14.21 -3.44
C MET A 73 -13.60 -13.19 -2.52
N GLY A 74 -12.79 -12.54 -1.66
CA GLY A 74 -13.19 -11.36 -0.91
C GLY A 74 -13.51 -10.18 -1.83
N LYS A 75 -14.14 -9.15 -1.27
CA LYS A 75 -14.54 -7.94 -2.00
C LYS A 75 -13.40 -6.94 -2.08
N LEU A 76 -13.37 -6.19 -3.18
CA LEU A 76 -12.37 -5.14 -3.40
C LEU A 76 -13.05 -3.79 -3.62
N TYR A 77 -12.55 -2.79 -2.91
CA TYR A 77 -13.03 -1.41 -3.00
C TYR A 77 -11.86 -0.44 -3.21
N LEU A 78 -12.16 0.69 -3.84
CA LEU A 78 -11.18 1.75 -4.10
C LEU A 78 -11.73 3.11 -3.66
N VAL A 79 -10.93 3.88 -2.95
CA VAL A 79 -11.02 5.35 -2.88
C VAL A 79 -9.86 5.89 -3.70
N SER A 80 -10.17 6.50 -4.85
CA SER A 80 -9.16 7.09 -5.74
C SER A 80 -8.54 8.35 -5.14
N GLY A 81 -7.45 8.85 -5.72
CA GLY A 81 -6.91 10.18 -5.37
C GLY A 81 -7.89 11.31 -5.65
N GLY A 82 -8.73 11.15 -6.66
CA GLY A 82 -9.74 12.09 -7.16
C GLY A 82 -9.81 12.08 -8.67
N GLN A 83 -10.77 12.81 -9.25
CA GLN A 83 -10.89 12.96 -10.70
C GLN A 83 -9.76 13.86 -11.22
N LEU A 84 -8.92 13.35 -12.13
CA LEU A 84 -7.78 14.05 -12.71
C LEU A 84 -8.21 15.03 -13.80
N ASN A 85 -8.71 16.17 -13.39
CA ASN A 85 -9.16 17.27 -14.27
C ASN A 85 -8.50 18.60 -13.86
N ASP A 86 -8.82 19.69 -14.56
CA ASP A 86 -8.25 21.02 -14.27
C ASP A 86 -8.54 21.50 -12.83
N GLU A 87 -9.62 21.03 -12.21
CA GLU A 87 -9.96 21.38 -10.83
C GLU A 87 -9.12 20.62 -9.81
N PHE A 88 -8.55 19.46 -10.16
CA PHE A 88 -7.79 18.64 -9.25
C PHE A 88 -6.59 19.39 -8.66
N LEU A 89 -5.80 20.05 -9.51
CA LEU A 89 -4.66 20.85 -9.06
C LEU A 89 -5.08 22.02 -8.15
N LEU A 90 -6.23 22.63 -8.43
CA LEU A 90 -6.78 23.68 -7.57
C LEU A 90 -7.20 23.15 -6.21
N LYS A 91 -7.79 21.95 -6.16
CA LYS A 91 -8.16 21.27 -4.92
C LYS A 91 -6.91 20.91 -4.12
N LEU A 92 -5.91 20.33 -4.76
CA LEU A 92 -4.64 19.98 -4.15
C LEU A 92 -3.94 21.21 -3.55
N ALA A 93 -3.84 22.29 -4.32
CA ALA A 93 -3.25 23.56 -3.84
C ALA A 93 -3.96 24.14 -2.61
N ARG A 94 -5.26 23.89 -2.45
CA ARG A 94 -6.02 24.33 -1.27
C ARG A 94 -5.79 23.44 -0.05
N ILE A 95 -5.40 22.18 -0.25
CA ILE A 95 -5.02 21.26 0.83
C ILE A 95 -3.62 21.59 1.36
N ASP A 96 -2.69 21.95 0.48
CA ASP A 96 -1.28 22.24 0.78
C ASP A 96 -1.08 23.63 1.44
N THR A 97 -2.14 24.36 1.73
CA THR A 97 -2.02 25.61 2.44
C THR A 97 -1.62 25.41 3.90
N GLN A 98 -0.79 26.29 4.45
CA GLN A 98 -0.16 26.30 5.79
C GLN A 98 -1.11 26.07 6.99
N GLU A 99 -2.40 25.89 6.75
CA GLU A 99 -3.41 25.63 7.78
C GLU A 99 -3.56 24.14 8.15
N LEU A 100 -3.09 23.20 7.29
CA LEU A 100 -3.10 21.77 7.57
C LEU A 100 -1.76 21.36 8.20
N ASN A 101 -1.63 21.57 9.50
CA ASN A 101 -0.53 20.96 10.25
C ASN A 101 -0.70 19.42 10.32
N GLY A 102 0.39 18.71 10.63
CA GLY A 102 0.42 17.25 10.64
C GLY A 102 -0.69 16.61 11.49
N GLU A 103 -1.00 17.17 12.67
CA GLU A 103 -2.05 16.64 13.56
C GLU A 103 -3.46 16.79 12.96
N LYS A 104 -3.75 17.92 12.32
CA LYS A 104 -5.03 18.13 11.65
C LYS A 104 -5.21 17.18 10.47
N LEU A 105 -4.17 17.02 9.68
CA LEU A 105 -4.17 16.11 8.54
C LEU A 105 -4.33 14.64 8.99
N LYS A 106 -3.63 14.24 10.06
CA LYS A 106 -3.81 12.93 10.71
C LYS A 106 -5.26 12.69 11.12
N ALA A 107 -5.87 13.69 11.78
CA ALA A 107 -7.27 13.58 12.21
C ALA A 107 -8.23 13.42 11.02
N LEU A 108 -7.97 14.09 9.89
CA LEU A 108 -8.77 13.95 8.67
C LEU A 108 -8.63 12.55 8.06
N PHE A 109 -7.42 11.99 8.03
CA PHE A 109 -7.22 10.61 7.55
C PHE A 109 -7.90 9.59 8.47
N ILE A 110 -7.75 9.72 9.79
CA ILE A 110 -8.46 8.85 10.74
C ILE A 110 -9.97 8.91 10.50
N GLN A 111 -10.52 10.10 10.24
CA GLN A 111 -11.94 10.25 9.97
C GLN A 111 -12.34 9.60 8.63
N LEU A 112 -11.52 9.76 7.57
CA LEU A 112 -11.74 9.07 6.30
C LEU A 112 -11.81 7.55 6.47
N LEU A 113 -10.86 6.97 7.20
CA LEU A 113 -10.85 5.53 7.46
C LEU A 113 -12.12 5.08 8.20
N LYS A 114 -12.55 5.83 9.22
CA LYS A 114 -13.78 5.54 9.98
C LYS A 114 -15.03 5.64 9.11
N ASP A 115 -15.14 6.68 8.30
CA ASP A 115 -16.29 6.90 7.42
C ASP A 115 -16.36 5.78 6.35
N CYS A 116 -15.22 5.35 5.80
CA CYS A 116 -15.15 4.19 4.89
C CYS A 116 -15.59 2.89 5.58
N CYS A 117 -15.05 2.58 6.77
CA CYS A 117 -15.41 1.38 7.50
C CYS A 117 -16.91 1.35 7.82
N SER A 118 -17.47 2.47 8.28
CA SER A 118 -18.89 2.57 8.61
C SER A 118 -19.79 2.40 7.38
N ALA A 119 -19.38 2.96 6.23
CA ALA A 119 -20.15 2.82 4.99
C ALA A 119 -20.18 1.37 4.48
N LEU A 120 -19.13 0.61 4.69
CA LEU A 120 -18.99 -0.77 4.21
C LEU A 120 -19.41 -1.83 5.23
N GLU A 121 -19.81 -1.44 6.45
CA GLU A 121 -20.22 -2.38 7.51
C GLU A 121 -21.37 -3.28 7.06
N SER A 122 -22.39 -2.70 6.40
CA SER A 122 -23.55 -3.45 5.89
C SER A 122 -23.21 -4.39 4.72
N ASP A 123 -22.08 -4.20 4.06
CA ASP A 123 -21.62 -5.00 2.93
C ASP A 123 -20.57 -6.08 3.33
N GLY A 124 -20.49 -6.38 4.62
CA GLY A 124 -19.62 -7.41 5.18
C GLY A 124 -18.37 -6.87 5.88
N GLY A 125 -18.21 -5.55 5.95
CA GLY A 125 -17.07 -4.91 6.58
C GLY A 125 -15.77 -5.00 5.76
N ILE A 126 -14.70 -4.44 6.28
CA ILE A 126 -13.36 -4.43 5.69
C ILE A 126 -12.39 -5.12 6.63
N ASP A 127 -11.64 -6.10 6.10
CA ASP A 127 -10.58 -6.78 6.84
C ASP A 127 -9.25 -6.02 6.74
N TYR A 128 -8.92 -5.50 5.54
CA TYR A 128 -7.66 -4.81 5.28
C TYR A 128 -7.88 -3.48 4.55
N ILE A 129 -7.22 -2.44 5.03
CA ILE A 129 -7.10 -1.17 4.31
C ILE A 129 -5.67 -1.03 3.82
N LEU A 130 -5.48 -0.96 2.50
CA LEU A 130 -4.20 -0.73 1.85
C LEU A 130 -4.12 0.74 1.43
N ILE A 131 -3.16 1.47 1.97
CA ILE A 131 -2.98 2.88 1.67
C ILE A 131 -1.78 3.02 0.74
N ASP A 132 -2.03 3.45 -0.50
CA ASP A 132 -0.96 3.78 -1.44
C ASP A 132 -0.40 5.16 -1.09
N SER A 133 0.87 5.19 -0.79
CA SER A 133 1.56 6.39 -0.30
C SER A 133 2.78 6.69 -1.14
N ARG A 134 2.95 7.96 -1.44
CA ARG A 134 4.13 8.46 -2.13
C ARG A 134 5.42 8.19 -1.35
N ALA A 135 6.47 7.83 -2.07
CA ALA A 135 7.82 7.85 -1.54
C ALA A 135 8.30 9.30 -1.38
N GLY A 136 8.61 9.74 -0.16
CA GLY A 136 9.15 11.08 0.09
C GLY A 136 8.96 11.59 1.52
N PHE A 137 9.48 12.81 1.77
CA PHE A 137 9.55 13.42 3.12
C PHE A 137 8.49 14.51 3.37
N HIS A 138 7.36 14.45 2.68
CA HIS A 138 6.26 15.38 2.93
C HIS A 138 5.48 14.98 4.20
N ASP A 139 4.85 15.95 4.83
CA ASP A 139 4.06 15.74 6.05
C ASP A 139 3.03 14.62 5.88
N MET A 140 2.40 14.52 4.72
CA MET A 140 1.47 13.42 4.38
C MET A 140 2.15 12.05 4.43
N ALA A 141 3.32 11.90 3.82
CA ALA A 141 4.05 10.63 3.81
C ALA A 141 4.45 10.20 5.23
N GLY A 142 4.88 11.12 6.08
CA GLY A 142 5.19 10.85 7.49
C GLY A 142 4.00 10.33 8.28
N ILE A 143 2.82 10.92 8.08
CA ILE A 143 1.59 10.51 8.75
C ILE A 143 1.16 9.12 8.29
N VAL A 144 1.09 8.90 6.98
CA VAL A 144 0.65 7.65 6.37
C VAL A 144 1.65 6.51 6.65
N THR A 145 2.95 6.82 6.75
CA THR A 145 3.99 5.81 6.98
C THR A 145 4.15 5.44 8.46
N ALA A 146 3.98 6.37 9.40
CA ALA A 146 4.35 6.12 10.79
C ALA A 146 3.23 6.29 11.81
N GLN A 147 2.16 7.02 11.48
CA GLN A 147 1.17 7.41 12.49
C GLN A 147 -0.23 6.81 12.29
N LEU A 148 -0.52 6.31 11.09
CA LEU A 148 -1.81 5.71 10.76
C LEU A 148 -1.76 4.18 10.67
N PRO A 149 -0.74 3.55 10.03
CA PRO A 149 -0.79 2.15 9.71
C PRO A 149 -0.40 1.27 10.91
N HIS A 150 -0.91 0.06 10.95
CA HIS A 150 -0.42 -1.00 11.83
C HIS A 150 0.88 -1.60 11.30
N GLY A 151 1.09 -1.55 10.00
CA GLY A 151 2.29 -2.04 9.35
C GLY A 151 2.63 -1.30 8.07
N VAL A 152 3.89 -1.32 7.68
CA VAL A 152 4.42 -0.64 6.50
C VAL A 152 5.18 -1.63 5.62
N VAL A 153 4.86 -1.66 4.33
CA VAL A 153 5.63 -2.40 3.34
C VAL A 153 6.52 -1.41 2.59
N LEU A 154 7.83 -1.58 2.73
CA LEU A 154 8.85 -0.72 2.14
C LEU A 154 9.36 -1.33 0.84
N PHE A 155 8.93 -0.82 -0.30
CA PHE A 155 9.43 -1.24 -1.60
C PHE A 155 10.71 -0.47 -1.96
N GLY A 156 11.76 -1.20 -2.29
CA GLY A 156 13.03 -0.62 -2.69
C GLY A 156 13.73 -1.38 -3.80
N LYS A 157 14.86 -0.84 -4.24
CA LYS A 157 15.81 -1.47 -5.16
C LYS A 157 17.21 -1.30 -4.60
N ASP A 158 18.15 -2.14 -5.01
CA ASP A 158 19.56 -1.95 -4.62
C ASP A 158 20.17 -0.74 -5.37
N SER A 159 19.83 0.44 -4.90
CA SER A 159 20.36 1.72 -5.38
C SER A 159 20.55 2.69 -4.23
N PHE A 160 21.53 3.61 -4.38
CA PHE A 160 21.82 4.62 -3.36
C PHE A 160 20.58 5.45 -2.97
N GLN A 161 19.82 5.90 -3.97
CA GLN A 161 18.59 6.68 -3.73
C GLN A 161 17.55 5.89 -2.96
N SER A 162 17.34 4.62 -3.32
CA SER A 162 16.38 3.76 -2.65
C SER A 162 16.77 3.50 -1.20
N TRP A 163 18.04 3.17 -0.94
CA TRP A 163 18.53 2.94 0.42
C TRP A 163 18.44 4.16 1.31
N PHE A 164 18.69 5.35 0.75
CA PHE A 164 18.49 6.61 1.49
C PHE A 164 17.03 6.78 1.90
N GLY A 165 16.08 6.55 0.97
CA GLY A 165 14.64 6.62 1.25
C GLY A 165 14.19 5.59 2.30
N ILE A 166 14.61 4.32 2.15
CA ILE A 166 14.30 3.24 3.10
C ILE A 166 14.83 3.59 4.50
N GLN A 167 16.09 4.04 4.62
CA GLN A 167 16.66 4.42 5.92
C GLN A 167 15.85 5.50 6.61
N GLN A 168 15.38 6.51 5.88
CA GLN A 168 14.56 7.57 6.45
C GLN A 168 13.16 7.05 6.86
N ALA A 169 12.53 6.22 6.03
CA ALA A 169 11.25 5.61 6.37
C ALA A 169 11.37 4.75 7.63
N VAL A 170 12.38 3.91 7.73
CA VAL A 170 12.65 3.07 8.91
C VAL A 170 12.86 3.92 10.17
N ARG A 171 13.61 5.03 10.08
CA ARG A 171 13.76 5.98 11.18
C ARG A 171 12.42 6.59 11.61
N THR A 172 11.60 7.01 10.64
CA THR A 172 10.29 7.59 10.90
C THR A 172 9.37 6.61 11.61
N ILE A 173 9.33 5.35 11.16
CA ILE A 173 8.57 4.27 11.79
C ILE A 173 9.05 4.02 13.23
N ALA A 174 10.36 3.96 13.44
CA ALA A 174 10.96 3.67 14.74
C ALA A 174 10.73 4.78 15.77
N THR A 175 10.56 6.03 15.33
CA THR A 175 10.30 7.18 16.20
C THR A 175 8.81 7.47 16.40
N SER A 176 7.91 6.61 15.91
CA SER A 176 6.48 6.76 16.14
C SER A 176 6.16 6.83 17.64
N GLN A 177 5.35 7.81 18.02
CA GLN A 177 4.95 8.03 19.44
C GLN A 177 3.83 7.08 19.90
N THR A 178 3.21 6.39 18.96
CA THR A 178 2.19 5.37 19.20
C THR A 178 2.82 3.98 19.09
N ASP A 179 2.01 2.94 19.08
CA ASP A 179 2.51 1.58 18.84
C ASP A 179 3.29 1.57 17.52
N LYS A 180 4.55 1.15 17.59
CA LYS A 180 5.45 1.11 16.44
C LYS A 180 4.87 0.16 15.37
N PRO A 181 4.60 0.66 14.14
CA PRO A 181 4.15 -0.22 13.07
C PRO A 181 5.16 -1.33 12.79
N PHE A 182 4.69 -2.53 12.47
CA PHE A 182 5.58 -3.53 11.89
C PHE A 182 6.09 -3.07 10.52
N ALA A 183 7.24 -3.56 10.12
CA ALA A 183 7.81 -3.24 8.82
C ALA A 183 8.13 -4.53 8.06
N ILE A 184 7.87 -4.52 6.75
CA ILE A 184 8.28 -5.56 5.81
C ILE A 184 9.05 -4.88 4.69
N ILE A 185 10.26 -5.34 4.40
CA ILE A 185 11.05 -4.81 3.29
C ILE A 185 10.93 -5.71 2.06
N VAL A 186 10.82 -5.09 0.89
CA VAL A 186 10.69 -5.76 -0.40
C VAL A 186 11.75 -5.22 -1.36
N ASP A 187 12.57 -6.11 -1.93
CA ASP A 187 13.38 -5.79 -3.10
C ASP A 187 12.52 -5.93 -4.35
N SER A 188 12.16 -4.79 -4.94
CA SER A 188 11.15 -4.71 -6.01
C SER A 188 11.80 -4.64 -7.38
N GLY A 189 11.46 -5.59 -8.23
CA GLY A 189 11.98 -5.67 -9.60
C GLY A 189 13.45 -6.10 -9.66
N CYS A 190 13.85 -6.99 -8.75
CA CYS A 190 15.20 -7.53 -8.66
C CYS A 190 15.49 -8.57 -9.75
N GLY A 191 16.78 -8.76 -10.01
CA GLY A 191 17.30 -9.75 -10.96
C GLY A 191 17.27 -9.31 -12.42
N PHE A 192 18.30 -9.74 -13.14
CA PHE A 192 18.37 -9.58 -14.59
C PHE A 192 17.63 -10.73 -15.28
N ASN A 193 16.74 -10.41 -16.22
CA ASN A 193 15.87 -11.40 -16.89
C ASN A 193 15.05 -12.29 -15.92
N GLY A 194 14.66 -11.75 -14.75
CA GLY A 194 13.88 -12.48 -13.77
C GLY A 194 14.67 -13.50 -12.94
N LEU A 195 15.99 -13.52 -13.04
CA LEU A 195 16.88 -14.35 -12.22
C LEU A 195 17.59 -13.46 -11.20
N VAL A 196 17.38 -13.74 -9.94
CA VAL A 196 18.08 -13.07 -8.81
C VAL A 196 19.20 -13.99 -8.36
N SER A 197 20.44 -13.52 -8.40
CA SER A 197 21.57 -14.29 -7.88
C SER A 197 21.59 -14.31 -6.35
N GLU A 198 22.18 -15.33 -5.75
CA GLU A 198 22.34 -15.37 -4.29
C GLU A 198 23.19 -14.20 -3.80
N GLU A 199 24.18 -13.75 -4.57
CA GLU A 199 25.00 -12.57 -4.23
C GLU A 199 24.15 -11.29 -4.16
N GLU A 200 23.20 -11.09 -5.10
CA GLU A 200 22.26 -9.95 -5.05
C GLU A 200 21.39 -10.01 -3.80
N LYS A 201 20.85 -11.20 -3.48
CA LYS A 201 20.03 -11.41 -2.28
C LYS A 201 20.82 -11.13 -1.00
N ASP A 202 22.02 -11.66 -0.90
CA ASP A 202 22.89 -11.49 0.27
C ASP A 202 23.29 -10.02 0.45
N ASN A 203 23.62 -9.33 -0.63
CA ASN A 203 23.96 -7.90 -0.58
C ASN A 203 22.77 -7.06 -0.12
N PHE A 204 21.56 -7.30 -0.68
CA PHE A 204 20.37 -6.57 -0.25
C PHE A 204 20.00 -6.86 1.20
N ARG A 205 20.05 -8.14 1.62
CA ARG A 205 19.81 -8.56 3.01
C ARG A 205 20.79 -7.92 3.99
N ALA A 206 22.08 -7.88 3.65
CA ALA A 206 23.10 -7.27 4.51
C ALA A 206 22.85 -5.78 4.73
N LYS A 207 22.52 -5.03 3.66
CA LYS A 207 22.20 -3.60 3.77
C LYS A 207 20.91 -3.36 4.54
N SER A 208 19.89 -4.16 4.29
CA SER A 208 18.64 -4.12 5.05
C SER A 208 18.91 -4.33 6.53
N TYR A 209 19.62 -5.38 6.87
CA TYR A 209 19.99 -5.70 8.24
C TYR A 209 20.70 -4.53 8.95
N GLU A 210 21.71 -3.92 8.30
CA GLU A 210 22.43 -2.77 8.85
C GLU A 210 21.48 -1.60 9.17
N ILE A 211 20.54 -1.28 8.25
CA ILE A 211 19.59 -0.19 8.44
C ILE A 211 18.63 -0.48 9.59
N PHE A 212 18.09 -1.69 9.66
CA PHE A 212 17.11 -2.07 10.69
C PHE A 212 17.78 -2.19 12.07
N CYS A 213 18.99 -2.77 12.17
CA CYS A 213 19.73 -2.81 13.43
C CYS A 213 20.10 -1.42 13.95
N THR A 214 20.41 -0.49 13.06
CA THR A 214 20.79 0.86 13.46
C THR A 214 19.59 1.71 13.88
N ASN A 215 18.40 1.48 13.32
CA ASN A 215 17.29 2.43 13.43
C ASN A 215 15.98 1.84 13.96
N TYR A 216 15.74 0.52 13.87
CA TYR A 216 14.46 -0.09 14.15
C TYR A 216 14.46 -1.03 15.36
N TYR A 217 15.46 -1.92 15.47
CA TYR A 217 15.53 -2.86 16.58
C TYR A 217 16.09 -2.20 17.83
N ASP A 218 15.63 -2.67 18.99
CA ASP A 218 16.25 -2.29 20.26
C ASP A 218 17.63 -2.95 20.37
N ASN A 219 18.60 -2.24 20.93
CA ASN A 219 20.00 -2.70 21.01
C ASN A 219 20.19 -4.05 21.72
N ASP A 220 19.28 -4.38 22.65
CA ASP A 220 19.36 -5.61 23.45
C ASP A 220 18.66 -6.81 22.80
N ILE A 221 17.85 -6.58 21.74
CA ILE A 221 17.02 -7.60 21.09
C ILE A 221 17.14 -7.44 19.56
N GLN A 222 18.32 -7.73 19.02
CA GLN A 222 18.51 -7.74 17.58
C GLN A 222 18.47 -9.17 17.05
N PRO A 223 17.58 -9.47 16.07
CA PRO A 223 17.59 -10.78 15.41
C PRO A 223 18.88 -10.97 14.62
N GLY A 224 19.24 -12.22 14.32
CA GLY A 224 20.41 -12.51 13.48
C GLY A 224 20.18 -12.11 12.02
N LEU A 225 21.27 -11.86 11.27
CA LEU A 225 21.22 -11.49 9.84
C LEU A 225 20.33 -12.42 9.00
N ASN A 226 20.32 -13.70 9.28
CA ASN A 226 19.58 -14.73 8.55
C ASN A 226 18.27 -15.13 9.26
N ALA A 227 17.77 -14.34 10.19
CA ALA A 227 16.50 -14.60 10.83
C ALA A 227 15.36 -14.33 9.83
N HIS A 228 14.63 -15.40 9.47
CA HIS A 228 13.52 -15.31 8.53
C HIS A 228 12.27 -14.70 9.18
N GLY A 229 11.48 -13.99 8.37
CA GLY A 229 10.24 -13.36 8.80
C GLY A 229 10.42 -12.04 9.57
N GLU A 230 11.63 -11.67 9.90
CA GLU A 230 11.94 -10.43 10.60
C GLU A 230 11.82 -9.20 9.68
N ALA A 231 11.71 -8.01 10.27
CA ALA A 231 11.49 -6.77 9.51
C ALA A 231 12.61 -6.48 8.48
N HIS A 232 13.84 -6.91 8.75
CA HIS A 232 14.97 -6.74 7.84
C HIS A 232 15.11 -7.84 6.78
N ASP A 233 14.39 -8.97 6.93
CA ASP A 233 14.45 -10.09 5.98
C ASP A 233 13.65 -9.72 4.72
N PRO A 234 14.30 -9.51 3.54
CA PRO A 234 13.62 -8.99 2.38
C PRO A 234 12.85 -10.05 1.63
N ILE A 235 11.69 -9.65 1.12
CA ILE A 235 10.98 -10.39 0.08
C ILE A 235 11.49 -9.94 -1.29
N PHE A 236 11.81 -10.89 -2.17
CA PHE A 236 12.35 -10.58 -3.50
C PHE A 236 11.28 -10.70 -4.58
N ILE A 237 10.77 -9.56 -5.05
CA ILE A 237 9.84 -9.51 -6.18
C ILE A 237 10.66 -9.33 -7.46
N ARG A 238 10.63 -10.35 -8.31
CA ARG A 238 11.40 -10.39 -9.56
C ARG A 238 10.91 -9.36 -10.56
N TYR A 239 11.83 -8.83 -11.36
CA TYR A 239 11.46 -7.99 -12.48
C TYR A 239 10.59 -8.76 -13.47
N SER A 240 9.47 -8.17 -13.82
CA SER A 240 8.58 -8.66 -14.88
C SER A 240 8.34 -7.53 -15.88
N ALA A 241 8.70 -7.77 -17.15
CA ALA A 241 8.44 -6.81 -18.23
C ALA A 241 6.92 -6.54 -18.40
N THR A 242 6.09 -7.53 -18.09
CA THR A 242 4.62 -7.40 -18.14
C THR A 242 4.11 -6.41 -17.07
N LEU A 243 4.72 -6.43 -15.86
CA LEU A 243 4.33 -5.57 -14.74
C LEU A 243 5.09 -4.23 -14.71
N ALA A 244 6.11 -4.07 -15.53
CA ALA A 244 6.90 -2.83 -15.62
C ALA A 244 6.24 -1.74 -16.47
N GLY A 245 5.21 -2.09 -17.24
CA GLY A 245 4.41 -1.19 -18.06
C GLY A 245 3.02 -0.96 -17.46
N ASP A 246 2.08 -0.56 -18.32
CA ASP A 246 0.69 -0.40 -17.92
C ASP A 246 0.08 -1.74 -17.49
N ILE A 247 -0.64 -1.71 -16.38
CA ILE A 247 -1.34 -2.87 -15.79
C ILE A 247 -2.86 -2.67 -15.93
N PRO A 248 -3.42 -2.77 -17.15
CA PRO A 248 -4.84 -2.54 -17.39
C PRO A 248 -5.66 -3.76 -16.97
N LEU A 249 -6.06 -3.84 -15.72
CA LEU A 249 -6.88 -4.93 -15.19
C LEU A 249 -8.29 -4.96 -15.81
N TYR A 250 -8.72 -3.85 -16.41
CA TYR A 250 -9.96 -3.75 -17.18
C TYR A 250 -9.85 -4.38 -18.60
N ASP A 251 -8.65 -4.61 -19.12
CA ASP A 251 -8.45 -5.28 -20.42
C ASP A 251 -8.52 -6.80 -20.25
N GLY A 252 -9.66 -7.39 -20.59
CA GLY A 252 -9.89 -8.83 -20.45
C GLY A 252 -8.90 -9.74 -21.21
N LYS A 253 -8.14 -9.23 -22.20
CA LYS A 253 -7.11 -9.99 -22.88
C LYS A 253 -5.79 -10.02 -22.11
N LYS A 254 -5.44 -8.92 -21.46
CA LYS A 254 -4.19 -8.77 -20.69
C LYS A 254 -4.34 -9.29 -19.26
N VAL A 255 -5.53 -9.23 -18.69
CA VAL A 255 -5.75 -9.57 -17.28
C VAL A 255 -5.35 -11.01 -16.93
N VAL A 256 -5.51 -11.96 -17.83
CA VAL A 256 -5.14 -13.37 -17.59
C VAL A 256 -3.63 -13.53 -17.37
N GLU A 257 -2.82 -12.86 -18.19
CA GLU A 257 -1.36 -12.88 -18.02
C GLU A 257 -0.95 -12.09 -16.77
N LEU A 258 -1.59 -10.95 -16.51
CA LEU A 258 -1.37 -10.16 -15.30
C LEU A 258 -1.69 -10.96 -14.03
N LYS A 259 -2.84 -11.66 -13.98
CA LYS A 259 -3.20 -12.55 -12.87
C LYS A 259 -2.14 -13.61 -12.60
N LYS A 260 -1.58 -14.20 -13.66
CA LYS A 260 -0.52 -15.21 -13.55
C LYS A 260 0.75 -14.60 -12.93
N GLN A 261 1.16 -13.42 -13.38
CA GLN A 261 2.34 -12.73 -12.84
C GLN A 261 2.13 -12.31 -11.38
N LEU A 262 0.94 -11.78 -11.05
CA LEU A 262 0.58 -11.38 -9.69
C LEU A 262 0.32 -12.57 -8.74
N SER A 263 0.32 -13.80 -9.25
CA SER A 263 0.23 -15.04 -8.46
C SER A 263 1.59 -15.69 -8.21
N ASP A 264 2.69 -14.99 -8.53
CA ASP A 264 4.03 -15.45 -8.18
C ASP A 264 4.16 -15.63 -6.66
N TRP A 265 5.03 -16.56 -6.28
CA TRP A 265 5.25 -16.91 -4.88
C TRP A 265 5.58 -15.72 -3.99
N SER A 266 6.37 -14.77 -4.47
CA SER A 266 6.77 -13.58 -3.72
C SER A 266 5.59 -12.70 -3.26
N TYR A 267 4.51 -12.62 -4.08
CA TYR A 267 3.29 -11.91 -3.66
C TYR A 267 2.50 -12.68 -2.61
N LYS A 268 2.50 -14.02 -2.68
CA LYS A 268 1.91 -14.88 -1.64
C LYS A 268 2.67 -14.73 -0.33
N GLU A 269 3.99 -14.81 -0.38
CA GLU A 269 4.86 -14.61 0.78
C GLU A 269 4.60 -13.26 1.45
N LEU A 270 4.54 -12.17 0.66
CA LEU A 270 4.21 -10.84 1.18
C LEU A 270 2.86 -10.83 1.92
N THR A 271 1.84 -11.42 1.30
CA THR A 271 0.51 -11.49 1.88
C THR A 271 0.51 -12.30 3.18
N TYR A 272 1.19 -13.44 3.20
CA TYR A 272 1.28 -14.31 4.37
C TYR A 272 1.99 -13.63 5.53
N ARG A 273 3.11 -12.96 5.27
CA ARG A 273 3.83 -12.20 6.28
C ARG A 273 2.99 -11.04 6.84
N ILE A 274 2.18 -10.38 6.01
CA ILE A 274 1.23 -9.36 6.50
C ILE A 274 0.18 -10.01 7.43
N MET A 275 -0.44 -11.11 7.01
CA MET A 275 -1.48 -11.79 7.79
C MET A 275 -0.96 -12.32 9.13
N GLU A 276 0.24 -12.89 9.14
CA GLU A 276 0.91 -13.38 10.36
C GLU A 276 1.13 -12.27 11.40
N GLN A 277 1.40 -11.03 10.97
CA GLN A 277 1.53 -9.88 11.89
C GLN A 277 0.22 -9.58 12.64
N PHE A 278 -0.91 -10.00 12.08
CA PHE A 278 -2.24 -9.89 12.72
C PHE A 278 -2.69 -11.18 13.41
N GLY A 279 -1.81 -12.18 13.52
CA GLY A 279 -2.13 -13.48 14.13
C GLY A 279 -3.07 -14.35 13.30
N GLU A 280 -3.16 -14.07 11.99
CA GLU A 280 -3.98 -14.84 11.06
C GLU A 280 -3.16 -15.96 10.41
N ASN A 281 -3.80 -17.14 10.22
CA ASN A 281 -3.19 -18.26 9.51
C ASN A 281 -3.67 -18.26 8.05
N PRO A 282 -2.83 -17.94 7.08
CA PRO A 282 -3.22 -17.95 5.67
C PRO A 282 -3.53 -19.39 5.20
N MET A 283 -4.54 -19.52 4.33
CA MET A 283 -4.86 -20.80 3.69
C MET A 283 -3.70 -21.20 2.74
N GLY A 284 -3.21 -22.43 2.88
CA GLY A 284 -2.06 -22.93 2.10
C GLY A 284 -0.69 -22.57 2.69
N GLY A 285 -0.63 -21.98 3.88
CA GLY A 285 0.63 -21.60 4.56
C GLY A 285 1.52 -22.79 4.96
N SER A 286 1.05 -24.03 4.87
CA SER A 286 1.89 -25.23 5.10
C SER A 286 3.00 -25.42 4.05
N GLU A 287 2.93 -24.74 2.91
CA GLU A 287 3.95 -24.77 1.86
C GLU A 287 5.15 -23.83 2.14
N LEU A 288 5.08 -23.01 3.20
CA LEU A 288 6.16 -22.09 3.57
C LEU A 288 7.36 -22.78 4.24
N ASN A 289 7.23 -24.05 4.66
CA ASN A 289 8.22 -24.77 5.44
C ASN A 289 8.97 -25.87 4.64
N GLU A 290 8.84 -25.93 3.32
CA GLU A 290 9.60 -26.79 2.43
C GLU A 290 10.51 -25.95 1.49
#